data_efb3aa8e2dbbf4d685ed957ce9074c3b
#
_entry.id   efb3aa8e2dbbf4d685ed957ce9074c3b
#
_cell.length_a   1.000
_cell.length_b   1.000
_cell.length_c   1.000
_cell.angle_alpha   90.00
_cell.angle_beta   90.00
_cell.angle_gamma   90.00
#
_symmetry.space_group_name_H-M   'P 1'
#
loop_
_entity.id
_entity.type
_entity.pdbx_description
1 polymer ?
#
loop_
_entity_poly.entity_id
_entity_poly.type
_entity_poly.pdbx_seq_one_letter_code
_entity_poly.pdbx_strand_id
1 'polypeptide(L)'
;MAGRVQKKRDDLDDEYTVLTIDQTRQVLSTLIYAWFPEGERPSLPVTGKWDSIKLLGAVSDAGETFFLPCEESFNSDTTIRLLDALQTEFGEKICVVLDNASYFTANAVQEFVEDTPIELCYLPRGSPELNPTEECWRKLNQALGNRLFETLDTLQDAALSALEDLEPPALSTYLCP
;
A
#
# COMPACT_ATOMS: atom_id res chain seq x y z
N MET A 1 -6.21 -19.99 7.01
CA MET A 1 -6.37 -18.62 7.58
C MET A 1 -6.81 -17.59 6.54
N ALA A 2 -6.42 -17.69 5.27
CA ALA A 2 -7.02 -16.95 4.16
C ALA A 2 -8.56 -17.11 4.10
N GLY A 3 -9.08 -18.23 4.60
CA GLY A 3 -10.52 -18.51 4.65
C GLY A 3 -11.39 -17.54 5.47
N ARG A 4 -10.81 -16.64 6.27
CA ARG A 4 -11.62 -15.64 7.02
C ARG A 4 -11.93 -14.42 6.16
N VAL A 5 -10.97 -13.98 5.36
CA VAL A 5 -11.15 -12.91 4.36
C VAL A 5 -12.10 -13.40 3.28
N GLN A 6 -11.86 -14.64 2.77
CA GLN A 6 -12.71 -15.29 1.81
C GLN A 6 -14.14 -15.41 2.31
N LYS A 7 -14.35 -15.93 3.53
CA LYS A 7 -15.68 -16.08 4.11
C LYS A 7 -16.40 -14.73 4.25
N LYS A 8 -15.67 -13.66 4.68
CA LYS A 8 -16.27 -12.33 4.78
C LYS A 8 -16.64 -11.80 3.39
N ARG A 9 -15.82 -12.02 2.37
CA ARG A 9 -16.13 -11.68 0.98
C ARG A 9 -17.37 -12.43 0.48
N ASP A 10 -17.47 -13.73 0.75
CA ASP A 10 -18.62 -14.55 0.33
C ASP A 10 -19.93 -14.15 1.05
N ASP A 11 -19.82 -13.53 2.24
CA ASP A 11 -20.95 -13.03 3.03
C ASP A 11 -21.38 -11.60 2.60
N LEU A 12 -20.55 -10.87 1.78
CA LEU A 12 -20.87 -9.56 1.24
C LEU A 12 -21.68 -9.70 -0.06
N ASP A 13 -22.51 -8.71 -0.35
CA ASP A 13 -23.19 -8.65 -1.65
C ASP A 13 -22.23 -8.24 -2.76
N ASP A 14 -22.61 -8.50 -4.02
CA ASP A 14 -21.79 -8.20 -5.22
C ASP A 14 -21.60 -6.68 -5.45
N GLU A 15 -22.18 -5.81 -4.62
CA GLU A 15 -22.03 -4.36 -4.72
C GLU A 15 -20.80 -3.82 -3.99
N TYR A 16 -20.11 -4.68 -3.19
CA TYR A 16 -18.89 -4.26 -2.50
C TYR A 16 -17.65 -4.38 -3.39
N THR A 17 -16.91 -3.28 -3.51
CA THR A 17 -15.54 -3.32 -4.06
C THR A 17 -14.57 -3.78 -2.97
N VAL A 18 -13.81 -4.83 -3.23
CA VAL A 18 -12.82 -5.32 -2.29
C VAL A 18 -11.47 -4.64 -2.55
N LEU A 19 -10.93 -4.00 -1.53
CA LEU A 19 -9.67 -3.29 -1.56
C LEU A 19 -8.68 -3.90 -0.58
N THR A 20 -7.41 -4.00 -0.96
CA THR A 20 -6.32 -4.19 0.00
C THR A 20 -5.57 -2.89 0.16
N ILE A 21 -5.24 -2.51 1.39
CA ILE A 21 -4.49 -1.29 1.66
C ILE A 21 -3.20 -1.57 2.41
N ASP A 22 -2.23 -0.71 2.21
CA ASP A 22 -0.97 -0.73 2.92
C ASP A 22 -0.26 0.63 2.84
N GLN A 23 0.81 0.80 3.61
CA GLN A 23 1.64 1.99 3.60
C GLN A 23 3.10 1.63 3.36
N THR A 24 3.83 2.57 2.77
CA THR A 24 5.27 2.46 2.61
C THR A 24 5.97 3.77 2.92
N ARG A 25 7.27 3.66 3.17
CA ARG A 25 8.17 4.78 3.35
C ARG A 25 9.34 4.66 2.38
N GLN A 26 9.57 5.69 1.57
CA GLN A 26 10.67 5.76 0.62
C GLN A 26 11.67 6.83 1.06
N VAL A 27 12.95 6.52 0.96
CA VAL A 27 14.06 7.43 1.34
C VAL A 27 14.83 7.89 0.10
N LEU A 28 15.58 8.99 0.23
CA LEU A 28 16.31 9.62 -0.88
C LEU A 28 17.33 8.72 -1.59
N SER A 29 17.79 7.66 -0.94
CA SER A 29 18.61 6.63 -1.58
C SER A 29 18.41 5.28 -0.93
N THR A 30 18.07 4.28 -1.73
CA THR A 30 17.89 2.90 -1.28
C THR A 30 18.80 2.00 -2.11
N LEU A 31 19.66 1.23 -1.44
CA LEU A 31 20.47 0.21 -2.11
C LEU A 31 19.68 -1.10 -2.20
N ILE A 32 19.60 -1.64 -3.39
CA ILE A 32 19.03 -2.96 -3.65
C ILE A 32 20.09 -3.84 -4.34
N TYR A 33 19.92 -5.14 -4.21
CA TYR A 33 20.77 -6.10 -4.94
C TYR A 33 20.56 -5.95 -6.44
N ALA A 34 21.66 -5.89 -7.18
CA ALA A 34 21.67 -5.86 -8.63
C ALA A 34 22.79 -6.76 -9.18
N TRP A 35 22.60 -7.26 -10.38
CA TRP A 35 23.61 -8.06 -11.08
C TRP A 35 24.48 -7.15 -11.95
N PHE A 36 25.78 -7.35 -11.86
CA PHE A 36 26.78 -6.63 -12.65
C PHE A 36 27.69 -7.66 -13.33
N PRO A 37 28.30 -7.32 -14.47
CA PRO A 37 29.31 -8.17 -15.10
C PRO A 37 30.44 -8.53 -14.13
N GLU A 38 31.00 -9.74 -14.27
CA GLU A 38 32.09 -10.20 -13.43
C GLU A 38 33.30 -9.26 -13.54
N GLY A 39 33.83 -8.85 -12.40
CA GLY A 39 34.94 -7.90 -12.33
C GLY A 39 34.55 -6.43 -12.27
N GLU A 40 33.28 -6.08 -12.50
CA GLU A 40 32.77 -4.72 -12.35
C GLU A 40 32.33 -4.45 -10.90
N ARG A 41 32.76 -3.30 -10.36
CA ARG A 41 32.35 -2.82 -9.03
C ARG A 41 31.82 -1.40 -9.17
N PRO A 42 30.54 -1.23 -9.54
CA PRO A 42 29.97 0.09 -9.69
C PRO A 42 29.96 0.84 -8.35
N SER A 43 30.26 2.11 -8.39
CA SER A 43 30.03 3.05 -7.29
C SER A 43 28.62 3.59 -7.40
N LEU A 44 27.82 3.36 -6.37
CA LEU A 44 26.46 3.90 -6.29
C LEU A 44 26.46 5.11 -5.34
N PRO A 45 25.91 6.25 -5.77
CA PRO A 45 25.79 7.40 -4.90
C PRO A 45 24.75 7.13 -3.81
N VAL A 46 25.06 7.51 -2.58
CA VAL A 46 24.15 7.43 -1.43
C VAL A 46 24.20 8.74 -0.66
N THR A 47 23.11 9.07 0.01
CA THR A 47 23.06 10.19 0.94
C THR A 47 22.99 9.70 2.37
N GLY A 48 23.60 10.47 3.29
CA GLY A 48 23.40 10.25 4.73
C GLY A 48 22.13 10.86 5.31
N LYS A 49 21.30 11.47 4.45
CA LYS A 49 20.00 12.04 4.87
C LYS A 49 18.95 10.94 5.02
N TRP A 50 18.15 11.07 6.06
CA TRP A 50 17.04 10.14 6.39
C TRP A 50 15.66 10.71 6.04
N ASP A 51 15.65 11.79 5.25
CA ASP A 51 14.39 12.37 4.75
C ASP A 51 13.66 11.36 3.89
N SER A 52 12.35 11.32 4.01
CA SER A 52 11.53 10.29 3.38
C SER A 52 10.15 10.82 3.02
N ILE A 53 9.60 10.29 1.96
CA ILE A 53 8.17 10.37 1.68
C ILE A 53 7.44 9.16 2.26
N LYS A 54 6.16 9.32 2.56
CA LYS A 54 5.25 8.26 2.95
C LYS A 54 4.16 8.15 1.90
N LEU A 55 3.78 6.93 1.58
CA LEU A 55 2.72 6.65 0.63
C LEU A 55 1.72 5.68 1.26
N LEU A 56 0.46 5.95 1.05
CA LEU A 56 -0.64 5.01 1.27
C LEU A 56 -1.05 4.44 -0.08
N GLY A 57 -1.37 3.17 -0.15
CA GLY A 57 -1.77 2.51 -1.38
C GLY A 57 -2.96 1.60 -1.18
N ALA A 58 -3.77 1.50 -2.22
CA ALA A 58 -4.85 0.53 -2.32
C ALA A 58 -4.81 -0.17 -3.68
N VAL A 59 -5.22 -1.43 -3.68
CA VAL A 59 -5.43 -2.24 -4.89
C VAL A 59 -6.81 -2.86 -4.81
N SER A 60 -7.63 -2.69 -5.86
CA SER A 60 -8.97 -3.27 -5.94
C SER A 60 -8.96 -4.67 -6.55
N ASP A 61 -10.03 -5.42 -6.34
CA ASP A 61 -10.25 -6.73 -6.96
C ASP A 61 -10.50 -6.63 -8.49
N ALA A 62 -10.86 -5.45 -8.98
CA ALA A 62 -10.91 -5.14 -10.42
C ALA A 62 -9.53 -4.82 -11.01
N GLY A 63 -8.47 -4.72 -10.18
CA GLY A 63 -7.12 -4.36 -10.61
C GLY A 63 -6.88 -2.86 -10.75
N GLU A 64 -7.73 -2.04 -10.12
CA GLU A 64 -7.51 -0.61 -10.03
C GLU A 64 -6.60 -0.28 -8.85
N THR A 65 -5.88 0.82 -8.93
CA THR A 65 -4.94 1.24 -7.88
C THR A 65 -5.20 2.67 -7.47
N PHE A 66 -4.94 2.95 -6.20
CA PHE A 66 -4.99 4.30 -5.63
C PHE A 66 -3.75 4.52 -4.77
N PHE A 67 -2.99 5.59 -5.04
CA PHE A 67 -1.79 5.92 -4.27
C PHE A 67 -1.85 7.37 -3.81
N LEU A 68 -1.67 7.56 -2.51
CA LEU A 68 -1.76 8.87 -1.87
C LEU A 68 -0.48 9.19 -1.11
N PRO A 69 0.24 10.28 -1.45
CA PRO A 69 1.31 10.82 -0.61
C PRO A 69 0.75 11.28 0.74
N CYS A 70 1.48 10.97 1.81
CA CYS A 70 1.11 11.35 3.17
C CYS A 70 2.27 12.09 3.83
N GLU A 71 2.08 13.37 4.12
CA GLU A 71 3.09 14.19 4.80
C GLU A 71 3.12 13.91 6.31
N GLU A 72 1.97 13.56 6.87
CA GLU A 72 1.80 13.32 8.29
C GLU A 72 2.27 11.93 8.72
N SER A 73 2.31 11.70 10.02
CA SER A 73 2.53 10.35 10.55
C SER A 73 1.27 9.51 10.40
N PHE A 74 1.44 8.22 10.12
CA PHE A 74 0.32 7.28 10.10
C PHE A 74 -0.34 7.21 11.48
N ASN A 75 -1.60 7.60 11.55
CA ASN A 75 -2.43 7.62 12.76
C ASN A 75 -3.91 7.37 12.38
N SER A 76 -4.82 7.39 13.35
CA SER A 76 -6.26 7.18 13.12
C SER A 76 -6.86 8.23 12.18
N ASP A 77 -6.42 9.49 12.26
CA ASP A 77 -6.98 10.57 11.43
C ASP A 77 -6.57 10.40 9.97
N THR A 78 -5.29 10.00 9.71
CA THR A 78 -4.83 9.67 8.37
C THR A 78 -5.51 8.43 7.81
N THR A 79 -5.84 7.45 8.68
CA THR A 79 -6.62 6.27 8.30
C THR A 79 -8.04 6.65 7.89
N ILE A 80 -8.73 7.47 8.67
CA ILE A 80 -10.09 7.91 8.36
C ILE A 80 -10.13 8.69 7.04
N ARG A 81 -9.17 9.61 6.83
CA ARG A 81 -9.06 10.34 5.55
C ARG A 81 -8.79 9.42 4.36
N LEU A 82 -7.99 8.37 4.56
CA LEU A 82 -7.78 7.36 3.52
C LEU A 82 -9.08 6.63 3.20
N LEU A 83 -9.81 6.15 4.20
CA LEU A 83 -11.09 5.44 4.01
C LEU A 83 -12.13 6.30 3.28
N ASP A 84 -12.24 7.57 3.63
CA ASP A 84 -13.11 8.55 2.96
C ASP A 84 -12.70 8.78 1.49
N ALA A 85 -11.40 8.90 1.23
CA ALA A 85 -10.88 9.02 -0.13
C ALA A 85 -11.14 7.74 -0.96
N LEU A 86 -11.00 6.55 -0.36
CA LEU A 86 -11.27 5.29 -1.03
C LEU A 86 -12.78 5.13 -1.35
N GLN A 87 -13.69 5.56 -0.47
CA GLN A 87 -15.11 5.59 -0.79
C GLN A 87 -15.43 6.54 -1.96
N THR A 88 -14.76 7.67 -2.02
CA THR A 88 -14.92 8.63 -3.12
C THR A 88 -14.45 8.04 -4.46
N GLU A 89 -13.35 7.31 -4.46
CA GLU A 89 -12.73 6.75 -5.66
C GLU A 89 -13.43 5.47 -6.14
N PHE A 90 -13.71 4.53 -5.23
CA PHE A 90 -14.17 3.18 -5.57
C PHE A 90 -15.66 2.95 -5.33
N GLY A 91 -16.38 3.95 -4.81
CA GLY A 91 -17.81 3.87 -4.52
C GLY A 91 -18.11 3.70 -3.02
N GLU A 92 -19.38 3.87 -2.67
CA GLU A 92 -19.80 3.92 -1.26
C GLU A 92 -19.53 2.62 -0.49
N LYS A 93 -19.80 1.46 -1.10
CA LYS A 93 -19.64 0.14 -0.48
C LYS A 93 -18.26 -0.44 -0.75
N ILE A 94 -17.39 -0.37 0.23
CA ILE A 94 -16.03 -0.93 0.14
C ILE A 94 -15.73 -1.91 1.27
N CYS A 95 -15.09 -3.02 0.93
CA CYS A 95 -14.52 -3.97 1.89
C CYS A 95 -13.01 -3.81 1.89
N VAL A 96 -12.45 -3.24 2.96
CA VAL A 96 -11.03 -2.93 3.05
C VAL A 96 -10.31 -4.01 3.83
N VAL A 97 -9.38 -4.68 3.16
CA VAL A 97 -8.47 -5.68 3.75
C VAL A 97 -7.19 -4.98 4.17
N LEU A 98 -6.81 -5.11 5.42
CA LEU A 98 -5.72 -4.37 6.04
C LEU A 98 -5.01 -5.20 7.11
N ASP A 99 -3.81 -4.78 7.48
CA ASP A 99 -3.08 -5.39 8.59
C ASP A 99 -3.62 -4.96 9.96
N ASN A 100 -2.98 -5.39 11.04
CA ASN A 100 -3.38 -5.05 12.40
C ASN A 100 -2.57 -3.88 12.99
N ALA A 101 -2.11 -2.93 12.19
CA ALA A 101 -1.44 -1.75 12.70
C ALA A 101 -2.36 -0.98 13.67
N SER A 102 -1.78 -0.38 14.70
CA SER A 102 -2.54 0.25 15.77
C SER A 102 -3.44 1.40 15.30
N TYR A 103 -3.03 2.11 14.26
CA TYR A 103 -3.82 3.20 13.66
C TYR A 103 -5.00 2.68 12.83
N PHE A 104 -4.95 1.45 12.31
CA PHE A 104 -6.09 0.81 11.66
C PHE A 104 -7.09 0.21 12.66
N THR A 105 -6.61 -0.20 13.84
CA THR A 105 -7.45 -0.82 14.87
C THR A 105 -7.93 0.18 15.94
N ALA A 106 -7.62 1.46 15.78
CA ALA A 106 -7.98 2.51 16.74
C ALA A 106 -9.50 2.66 16.88
N ASN A 107 -9.97 2.97 18.10
CA ASN A 107 -11.41 3.14 18.34
C ASN A 107 -12.04 4.18 17.42
N ALA A 108 -11.35 5.31 17.16
CA ALA A 108 -11.86 6.35 16.27
C ALA A 108 -12.12 5.83 14.84
N VAL A 109 -11.32 4.88 14.35
CA VAL A 109 -11.55 4.23 13.05
C VAL A 109 -12.77 3.31 13.12
N GLN A 110 -12.93 2.55 14.21
CA GLN A 110 -14.10 1.68 14.39
C GLN A 110 -15.38 2.49 14.47
N GLU A 111 -15.40 3.58 15.26
CA GLU A 111 -16.52 4.50 15.37
C GLU A 111 -16.88 5.14 14.02
N PHE A 112 -15.86 5.53 13.22
CA PHE A 112 -16.08 6.08 11.89
C PHE A 112 -16.77 5.08 10.94
N VAL A 113 -16.35 3.82 10.94
CA VAL A 113 -16.92 2.82 10.03
C VAL A 113 -18.30 2.32 10.47
N GLU A 114 -18.68 2.44 11.75
CA GLU A 114 -20.02 2.07 12.24
C GLU A 114 -21.15 2.84 11.53
N ASP A 115 -20.87 4.10 11.13
CA ASP A 115 -21.84 4.98 10.47
C ASP A 115 -21.68 5.02 8.93
N THR A 116 -20.84 4.14 8.36
CA THR A 116 -20.55 4.09 6.92
C THR A 116 -20.73 2.69 6.36
N PRO A 117 -20.97 2.52 5.05
CA PRO A 117 -21.00 1.22 4.41
C PRO A 117 -19.59 0.68 4.10
N ILE A 118 -18.65 0.89 5.03
CA ILE A 118 -17.27 0.36 4.96
C ILE A 118 -17.18 -0.89 5.81
N GLU A 119 -16.69 -1.97 5.24
CA GLU A 119 -16.38 -3.20 5.95
C GLU A 119 -14.87 -3.34 6.12
N LEU A 120 -14.40 -3.50 7.36
CA LEU A 120 -12.98 -3.78 7.62
C LEU A 120 -12.73 -5.28 7.79
N CYS A 121 -11.72 -5.79 7.10
CA CYS A 121 -11.28 -7.18 7.18
C CYS A 121 -9.80 -7.26 7.51
N TYR A 122 -9.47 -7.70 8.73
CA TYR A 122 -8.10 -7.74 9.18
C TYR A 122 -7.39 -9.02 8.77
N LEU A 123 -6.22 -8.88 8.16
CA LEU A 123 -5.29 -9.97 7.88
C LEU A 123 -4.80 -10.61 9.19
N PRO A 124 -4.37 -11.87 9.16
CA PRO A 124 -3.66 -12.46 10.30
C PRO A 124 -2.41 -11.65 10.65
N ARG A 125 -2.07 -11.59 11.93
CA ARG A 125 -0.86 -10.87 12.36
C ARG A 125 0.40 -11.51 11.77
N GLY A 126 1.28 -10.67 11.23
CA GLY A 126 2.57 -11.10 10.67
C GLY A 126 2.44 -11.91 9.37
N SER A 127 1.45 -11.61 8.54
CA SER A 127 1.22 -12.26 7.25
C SER A 127 1.24 -11.24 6.10
N PRO A 128 2.34 -10.51 5.89
CA PRO A 128 2.45 -9.53 4.80
C PRO A 128 2.31 -10.19 3.42
N GLU A 129 2.69 -11.47 3.29
CA GLU A 129 2.54 -12.26 2.06
C GLU A 129 1.08 -12.42 1.59
N LEU A 130 0.12 -12.12 2.46
CA LEU A 130 -1.31 -12.12 2.11
C LEU A 130 -1.82 -10.75 1.68
N ASN A 131 -0.97 -9.70 1.71
CA ASN A 131 -1.34 -8.36 1.28
C ASN A 131 -0.79 -8.06 -0.13
N PRO A 132 -1.64 -8.07 -1.18
CA PRO A 132 -1.19 -7.77 -2.54
C PRO A 132 -0.55 -6.39 -2.69
N THR A 133 -0.93 -5.41 -1.89
CA THR A 133 -0.37 -4.04 -1.95
C THR A 133 1.14 -4.04 -1.64
N GLU A 134 1.65 -4.99 -0.87
CA GLU A 134 3.09 -5.20 -0.64
C GLU A 134 3.87 -5.46 -1.95
N GLU A 135 3.24 -6.11 -2.93
CA GLU A 135 3.86 -6.34 -4.23
C GLU A 135 4.07 -5.03 -5.00
N CYS A 136 3.16 -4.06 -4.84
CA CYS A 136 3.33 -2.71 -5.39
C CYS A 136 4.57 -2.05 -4.81
N TRP A 137 4.78 -2.18 -3.50
CA TRP A 137 5.96 -1.63 -2.83
C TRP A 137 7.25 -2.33 -3.25
N ARG A 138 7.20 -3.64 -3.46
CA ARG A 138 8.34 -4.39 -3.98
C ARG A 138 8.76 -3.90 -5.38
N LYS A 139 7.79 -3.68 -6.29
CA LYS A 139 8.03 -3.12 -7.63
C LYS A 139 8.52 -1.68 -7.55
N LEU A 140 7.92 -0.85 -6.68
CA LEU A 140 8.37 0.51 -6.44
C LEU A 140 9.82 0.55 -5.95
N ASN A 141 10.17 -0.29 -4.97
CA ASN A 141 11.55 -0.39 -4.47
C ASN A 141 12.53 -0.80 -5.57
N GLN A 142 12.13 -1.64 -6.52
CA GLN A 142 12.97 -1.99 -7.68
C GLN A 142 13.15 -0.81 -8.64
N ALA A 143 12.10 -0.02 -8.88
CA ALA A 143 12.15 1.15 -9.76
C ALA A 143 12.99 2.29 -9.17
N LEU A 144 12.94 2.49 -7.85
CA LEU A 144 13.67 3.55 -7.14
C LEU A 144 15.05 3.12 -6.65
N GLY A 145 15.32 1.82 -6.57
CA GLY A 145 16.54 1.27 -6.01
C GLY A 145 17.79 1.65 -6.79
N ASN A 146 18.91 1.81 -6.07
CA ASN A 146 20.21 2.20 -6.60
C ASN A 146 20.22 3.58 -7.29
N ARG A 147 19.24 4.43 -6.98
CA ARG A 147 19.15 5.82 -7.43
C ARG A 147 19.33 6.75 -6.24
N LEU A 148 19.89 7.92 -6.49
CA LEU A 148 19.99 9.02 -5.53
C LEU A 148 19.05 10.13 -5.97
N PHE A 149 18.18 10.56 -5.07
CA PHE A 149 17.31 11.71 -5.25
C PHE A 149 17.83 12.88 -4.42
N GLU A 150 17.88 14.07 -5.01
CA GLU A 150 18.43 15.26 -4.34
C GLU A 150 17.43 15.88 -3.36
N THR A 151 16.13 15.76 -3.67
CA THR A 151 15.02 16.33 -2.89
C THR A 151 13.90 15.33 -2.71
N LEU A 152 13.01 15.58 -1.72
CA LEU A 152 11.80 14.77 -1.52
C LEU A 152 10.82 14.91 -2.69
N ASP A 153 10.75 16.09 -3.32
CA ASP A 153 9.88 16.32 -4.49
C ASP A 153 10.30 15.41 -5.66
N THR A 154 11.60 15.38 -5.99
CA THR A 154 12.10 14.50 -7.06
C THR A 154 11.93 13.01 -6.75
N LEU A 155 12.01 12.62 -5.49
CA LEU A 155 11.71 11.27 -5.06
C LEU A 155 10.22 10.96 -5.20
N GLN A 156 9.35 11.89 -4.79
CA GLN A 156 7.90 11.72 -4.88
C GLN A 156 7.43 11.62 -6.33
N ASP A 157 7.90 12.52 -7.20
CA ASP A 157 7.56 12.49 -8.64
C ASP A 157 7.98 11.16 -9.28
N ALA A 158 9.19 10.69 -8.97
CA ALA A 158 9.68 9.41 -9.47
C ALA A 158 8.89 8.21 -8.91
N ALA A 159 8.46 8.29 -7.65
CA ALA A 159 7.66 7.24 -7.03
C ALA A 159 6.26 7.18 -7.64
N LEU A 160 5.58 8.31 -7.79
CA LEU A 160 4.24 8.38 -8.39
C LEU A 160 4.27 7.93 -9.85
N SER A 161 5.25 8.39 -10.65
CA SER A 161 5.41 7.94 -12.03
C SER A 161 5.64 6.42 -12.13
N ALA A 162 6.44 5.85 -11.24
CA ALA A 162 6.66 4.40 -11.21
C ALA A 162 5.42 3.60 -10.80
N LEU A 163 4.54 4.19 -10.00
CA LEU A 163 3.28 3.59 -9.57
C LEU A 163 2.19 3.71 -10.66
N GLU A 164 2.18 4.78 -11.46
CA GLU A 164 1.28 4.94 -12.60
C GLU A 164 1.53 3.87 -13.69
N ASP A 165 2.79 3.50 -13.89
CA ASP A 165 3.19 2.46 -14.86
C ASP A 165 3.09 1.03 -14.30
N LEU A 166 2.64 0.88 -13.05
CA LEU A 166 2.65 -0.40 -12.36
C LEU A 166 1.45 -1.27 -12.76
N GLU A 167 1.73 -2.48 -13.23
CA GLU A 167 0.71 -3.52 -13.37
C GLU A 167 0.35 -4.09 -11.99
N PRO A 168 -0.87 -3.86 -11.48
CA PRO A 168 -1.25 -4.27 -10.14
C PRO A 168 -1.33 -5.80 -10.01
N PRO A 169 -1.08 -6.35 -8.82
CA PRO A 169 -1.28 -7.76 -8.58
C PRO A 169 -2.77 -8.12 -8.53
N ALA A 170 -3.12 -9.30 -9.03
CA ALA A 170 -4.48 -9.81 -8.91
C ALA A 170 -4.77 -10.25 -7.45
N LEU A 171 -5.77 -9.65 -6.80
CA LEU A 171 -6.15 -9.98 -5.43
C LEU A 171 -6.49 -11.46 -5.23
N SER A 172 -7.09 -12.09 -6.25
CA SER A 172 -7.45 -13.50 -6.21
C SER A 172 -6.26 -14.44 -5.94
N THR A 173 -5.05 -14.05 -6.34
CA THR A 173 -3.84 -14.84 -6.09
C THR A 173 -3.44 -14.88 -4.61
N TYR A 174 -3.81 -13.87 -3.85
CA TYR A 174 -3.42 -13.69 -2.45
C TYR A 174 -4.53 -14.04 -1.46
N LEU A 175 -5.75 -13.64 -1.78
CA LEU A 175 -6.88 -13.74 -0.87
C LEU A 175 -7.71 -15.02 -1.08
N CYS A 176 -7.53 -15.70 -2.22
CA CYS A 176 -8.25 -16.91 -2.61
C CYS A 176 -7.27 -17.97 -3.13
N PRO A 177 -6.32 -18.46 -2.31
CA PRO A 177 -5.42 -19.52 -2.73
C PRO A 177 -6.11 -20.89 -2.87
#